data_ed9508650f26631df7d91b4084570e2d
#
_entry.id   ed9508650f26631df7d91b4084570e2d
#
_cell.length_a   1.000
_cell.length_b   1.000
_cell.length_c   1.000
_cell.angle_alpha   90.00
_cell.angle_beta   90.00
_cell.angle_gamma   90.00
#
_symmetry.space_group_name_H-M   'P 1'
#
loop_
_entity.id
_entity.type
_entity.pdbx_description
1 polymer ?
#
loop_
_entity_poly.entity_id
_entity_poly.type
_entity_poly.pdbx_seq_one_letter_code
_entity_poly.pdbx_strand_id
1 'polypeptide(L)'
;MVCLATEGHPTFRVARAEIDRPGRSYAVDTVREFREQYGADAEICWVLGADSLIDFEIWKDGDALLDMCRFIAVTRPEYDLSRVPDAIREKAEFFTITGIGISSTDMRARIAEGRSIRYRTPASVDAYISERGLYRAAS
;
A
#
# COMPACT_ATOMS: atom_id res chain seq x y z
N MET A 1 12.76 0.63 -5.99
CA MET A 1 11.96 -0.58 -6.25
C MET A 1 10.57 -0.25 -6.82
N VAL A 2 9.76 0.63 -6.19
CA VAL A 2 8.42 0.95 -6.73
C VAL A 2 8.51 1.53 -8.15
N CYS A 3 9.41 2.47 -8.43
CA CYS A 3 9.63 2.99 -9.80
C CYS A 3 9.94 1.86 -10.80
N LEU A 4 10.82 0.93 -10.43
CA LEU A 4 11.15 -0.22 -11.27
C LEU A 4 9.97 -1.18 -11.48
N ALA A 5 9.12 -1.33 -10.46
CA ALA A 5 7.96 -2.20 -10.54
C ALA A 5 6.83 -1.65 -11.42
N THR A 6 6.77 -0.32 -11.58
CA THR A 6 5.73 0.38 -12.34
C THR A 6 6.21 0.89 -13.70
N GLU A 7 7.50 0.70 -14.01
CA GLU A 7 8.10 1.14 -15.26
C GLU A 7 7.37 0.51 -16.47
N GLY A 8 7.09 1.34 -17.46
CA GLY A 8 6.39 0.90 -18.68
C GLY A 8 4.86 0.78 -18.54
N HIS A 9 4.28 1.01 -17.36
CA HIS A 9 2.83 0.99 -17.18
C HIS A 9 2.25 2.42 -17.22
N PRO A 10 1.49 2.78 -18.26
CA PRO A 10 1.13 4.18 -18.52
C PRO A 10 0.20 4.81 -17.48
N THR A 11 -0.53 3.99 -16.71
CA THR A 11 -1.48 4.47 -15.70
C THR A 11 -0.88 4.59 -14.30
N PHE A 12 0.34 4.08 -14.08
CA PHE A 12 1.01 4.20 -12.80
C PHE A 12 1.92 5.41 -12.75
N ARG A 13 1.85 6.14 -11.65
CA ARG A 13 2.77 7.22 -11.31
C ARG A 13 3.27 7.03 -9.89
N VAL A 14 4.57 7.15 -9.70
CA VAL A 14 5.18 7.07 -8.36
C VAL A 14 5.22 8.47 -7.78
N ALA A 15 4.45 8.70 -6.73
CA ALA A 15 4.49 9.93 -5.95
C ALA A 15 5.51 9.80 -4.80
N ARG A 16 6.23 10.87 -4.53
CA ARG A 16 7.20 10.96 -3.44
C ARG A 16 6.70 11.81 -2.27
N ALA A 17 5.45 12.26 -2.33
CA ALA A 17 4.84 13.17 -1.36
C ALA A 17 5.16 12.82 0.09
N GLU A 18 5.02 11.55 0.47
CA GLU A 18 5.29 11.09 1.83
C GLU A 18 6.78 10.97 2.18
N ILE A 19 7.63 10.72 1.17
CA ILE A 19 9.08 10.59 1.36
C ILE A 19 9.74 11.96 1.48
N ASP A 20 9.28 12.92 0.68
CA ASP A 20 9.88 14.25 0.60
C ASP A 20 9.34 15.21 1.68
N ARG A 21 8.23 14.82 2.34
CA ARG A 21 7.65 15.58 3.46
C ARG A 21 8.53 15.45 4.70
N PRO A 22 8.94 16.55 5.33
CA PRO A 22 9.70 16.50 6.57
C PRO A 22 8.87 15.95 7.73
N GLY A 23 9.44 15.08 8.54
CA GLY A 23 8.79 14.50 9.72
C GLY A 23 7.92 13.28 9.40
N ARG A 24 6.85 13.10 10.19
CA ARG A 24 5.91 11.97 10.00
C ARG A 24 4.92 12.32 8.89
N SER A 25 4.69 11.37 7.99
CA SER A 25 3.62 11.47 7.00
C SER A 25 2.38 10.75 7.47
N TYR A 26 1.23 11.39 7.30
CA TYR A 26 -0.07 10.82 7.60
C TYR A 26 -0.93 10.81 6.33
N ALA A 27 -1.80 9.82 6.20
CA ALA A 27 -2.66 9.64 5.03
C ALA A 27 -3.49 10.90 4.74
N VAL A 28 -4.05 11.53 5.77
CA VAL A 28 -4.84 12.76 5.64
C VAL A 28 -4.05 13.91 5.01
N ASP A 29 -2.77 14.05 5.36
CA ASP A 29 -1.92 15.11 4.81
C ASP A 29 -1.60 14.83 3.32
N THR A 30 -1.44 13.56 2.95
CA THR A 30 -1.23 13.13 1.56
C THR A 30 -2.47 13.35 0.70
N VAL A 31 -3.66 13.06 1.22
CA VAL A 31 -4.91 13.31 0.49
C VAL A 31 -5.16 14.81 0.32
N ARG A 32 -4.86 15.64 1.33
CA ARG A 32 -4.94 17.11 1.21
C ARG A 32 -4.03 17.63 0.10
N GLU A 33 -2.77 17.20 0.08
CA GLU A 33 -1.80 17.58 -0.95
C GLU A 33 -2.28 17.19 -2.36
N PHE A 34 -2.84 15.99 -2.52
CA PHE A 34 -3.39 15.57 -3.81
C PHE A 34 -4.66 16.34 -4.19
N ARG A 35 -5.52 16.70 -3.24
CA ARG A 35 -6.65 17.59 -3.48
C ARG A 35 -6.21 18.96 -3.99
N GLU A 36 -5.16 19.52 -3.40
CA GLU A 36 -4.58 20.78 -3.86
C GLU A 36 -3.97 20.66 -5.26
N GLN A 37 -3.30 19.54 -5.54
CA GLN A 37 -2.63 19.30 -6.82
C GLN A 37 -3.61 19.03 -7.97
N TYR A 38 -4.65 18.24 -7.73
CA TYR A 38 -5.57 17.76 -8.78
C TYR A 38 -6.90 18.50 -8.82
N GLY A 39 -7.17 19.37 -7.87
CA GLY A 39 -8.38 20.18 -7.77
C GLY A 39 -9.49 19.53 -6.94
N ALA A 40 -10.46 20.37 -6.54
CA ALA A 40 -11.55 19.96 -5.64
C ALA A 40 -12.47 18.90 -6.27
N ASP A 41 -12.61 18.89 -7.59
CA ASP A 41 -13.47 17.96 -8.33
C ASP A 41 -12.80 16.60 -8.59
N ALA A 42 -11.53 16.44 -8.23
CA ALA A 42 -10.84 15.17 -8.39
C ALA A 42 -11.41 14.10 -7.43
N GLU A 43 -11.80 12.96 -7.97
CA GLU A 43 -12.15 11.80 -7.17
C GLU A 43 -10.87 11.09 -6.70
N ILE A 44 -10.63 11.11 -5.39
CA ILE A 44 -9.50 10.42 -4.78
C ILE A 44 -10.01 9.11 -4.17
N CYS A 45 -9.40 7.99 -4.57
CA CYS A 45 -9.66 6.69 -4.00
C CYS A 45 -8.42 6.21 -3.22
N TRP A 46 -8.58 5.94 -1.93
CA TRP A 46 -7.54 5.36 -1.09
C TRP A 46 -7.67 3.84 -1.06
N VAL A 47 -6.76 3.14 -1.75
CA VAL A 47 -6.78 1.68 -1.84
C VAL A 47 -5.87 1.07 -0.80
N LEU A 48 -6.39 0.13 0.01
CA LEU A 48 -5.64 -0.50 1.11
C LEU A 48 -6.14 -1.93 1.37
N GLY A 49 -5.36 -2.71 2.11
CA GLY A 49 -5.83 -3.98 2.65
C GLY A 49 -6.82 -3.74 3.81
N ALA A 50 -7.87 -4.53 3.90
CA ALA A 50 -8.89 -4.39 4.96
C ALA A 50 -8.31 -4.58 6.38
N ASP A 51 -7.21 -5.27 6.54
CA ASP A 51 -6.47 -5.39 7.80
C ASP A 51 -5.97 -4.04 8.33
N SER A 52 -5.67 -3.10 7.46
CA SER A 52 -5.28 -1.74 7.86
C SER A 52 -6.42 -0.93 8.48
N LEU A 53 -7.67 -1.32 8.28
CA LEU A 53 -8.85 -0.65 8.84
C LEU A 53 -9.18 -1.10 10.27
N ILE A 54 -8.59 -2.18 10.76
CA ILE A 54 -8.82 -2.68 12.13
C ILE A 54 -8.44 -1.61 13.16
N ASP A 55 -7.31 -0.95 12.93
CA ASP A 55 -6.75 0.06 13.81
C ASP A 55 -7.03 1.50 13.30
N PHE A 56 -8.11 1.71 12.55
CA PHE A 56 -8.41 3.01 11.95
C PHE A 56 -8.62 4.11 12.99
N GLU A 57 -9.08 3.79 14.18
CA GLU A 57 -9.31 4.74 15.27
C GLU A 57 -8.03 5.50 15.69
N ILE A 58 -6.85 4.91 15.46
CA ILE A 58 -5.57 5.56 15.76
C ILE A 58 -5.02 6.40 14.59
N TRP A 59 -5.72 6.44 13.47
CA TRP A 59 -5.30 7.25 12.33
C TRP A 59 -5.51 8.73 12.63
N LYS A 60 -4.50 9.54 12.30
CA LYS A 60 -4.59 10.98 12.45
C LYS A 60 -5.72 11.55 11.60
N ASP A 61 -6.63 12.28 12.23
CA ASP A 61 -7.77 12.93 11.57
C ASP A 61 -8.57 11.96 10.66
N GLY A 62 -8.81 10.73 11.14
CA GLY A 62 -9.43 9.65 10.36
C GLY A 62 -10.80 10.04 9.80
N ASP A 63 -11.64 10.70 10.58
CA ASP A 63 -12.96 11.17 10.11
C ASP A 63 -12.83 12.15 8.93
N ALA A 64 -11.95 13.13 9.05
CA ALA A 64 -11.68 14.07 7.97
C ALA A 64 -11.16 13.35 6.71
N LEU A 65 -10.35 12.31 6.88
CA LEU A 65 -9.85 11.51 5.77
C LEU A 65 -10.97 10.76 5.06
N LEU A 66 -11.93 10.19 5.81
CA LEU A 66 -13.11 9.52 5.24
C LEU A 66 -14.02 10.46 4.44
N ASP A 67 -14.07 11.74 4.83
CA ASP A 67 -14.83 12.76 4.11
C ASP A 67 -14.11 13.27 2.85
N MET A 68 -12.80 13.10 2.79
CA MET A 68 -11.95 13.64 1.72
C MET A 68 -11.71 12.66 0.57
N CYS A 69 -11.84 11.35 0.78
CA CYS A 69 -11.58 10.36 -0.25
C CYS A 69 -12.44 9.11 -0.04
N ARG A 70 -12.66 8.35 -1.12
CA ARG A 70 -13.30 7.04 -1.07
C ARG A 70 -12.30 6.00 -0.59
N PHE A 71 -12.70 5.20 0.39
CA PHE A 71 -11.90 4.07 0.85
C PHE A 71 -12.28 2.81 0.08
N ILE A 72 -11.29 2.20 -0.56
CA ILE A 72 -11.41 0.92 -1.25
C ILE A 72 -10.56 -0.10 -0.50
N ALA A 73 -11.23 -0.95 0.26
CA ALA A 73 -10.58 -1.99 1.05
C ALA A 73 -10.56 -3.32 0.30
N VAL A 74 -9.37 -3.83 0.02
CA VAL A 74 -9.23 -5.14 -0.62
C VAL A 74 -9.10 -6.22 0.44
N THR A 75 -9.85 -7.31 0.24
CA THR A 75 -9.85 -8.48 1.12
C THR A 75 -9.37 -9.72 0.38
N ARG A 76 -8.97 -10.72 1.14
CA ARG A 76 -8.78 -12.09 0.63
C ARG A 76 -10.06 -12.89 0.84
N PRO A 77 -10.29 -13.98 0.09
CA PRO A 77 -11.36 -14.91 0.43
C PRO A 77 -11.29 -15.31 1.90
N GLU A 78 -12.45 -15.44 2.53
CA GLU A 78 -12.61 -15.82 3.95
C GLU A 78 -12.09 -14.78 4.98
N TYR A 79 -11.78 -13.54 4.54
CA TYR A 79 -11.42 -12.48 5.49
C TYR A 79 -12.61 -12.11 6.37
N ASP A 80 -12.40 -12.13 7.67
CA ASP A 80 -13.45 -11.78 8.66
C ASP A 80 -13.58 -10.24 8.79
N LEU A 81 -14.59 -9.69 8.12
CA LEU A 81 -14.90 -8.27 8.16
C LEU A 81 -15.43 -7.79 9.52
N SER A 82 -15.85 -8.69 10.42
CA SER A 82 -16.31 -8.30 11.77
C SER A 82 -15.20 -7.65 12.61
N ARG A 83 -13.95 -7.84 12.23
CA ARG A 83 -12.78 -7.20 12.86
C ARG A 83 -12.62 -5.71 12.52
N VAL A 84 -13.28 -5.26 11.44
CA VAL A 84 -13.29 -3.84 11.06
C VAL A 84 -14.40 -3.13 11.82
N PRO A 85 -14.13 -1.97 12.47
CA PRO A 85 -15.18 -1.21 13.17
C PRO A 85 -16.38 -0.90 12.26
N ASP A 86 -17.59 -1.03 12.80
CA ASP A 86 -18.84 -0.87 12.04
C ASP A 86 -18.92 0.49 11.32
N ALA A 87 -18.56 1.57 12.01
CA ALA A 87 -18.58 2.92 11.44
C ALA A 87 -17.68 3.07 10.19
N ILE A 88 -16.60 2.32 10.13
CA ILE A 88 -15.69 2.30 8.98
C ILE A 88 -16.21 1.37 7.91
N ARG A 89 -16.76 0.23 8.33
CA ARG A 89 -17.32 -0.76 7.41
C ARG A 89 -18.49 -0.20 6.58
N GLU A 90 -19.26 0.73 7.14
CA GLU A 90 -20.33 1.42 6.42
C GLU A 90 -19.85 2.46 5.41
N LYS A 91 -18.65 3.03 5.62
CA LYS A 91 -18.08 4.09 4.77
C LYS A 91 -17.07 3.60 3.72
N ALA A 92 -16.52 2.41 3.90
CA ALA A 92 -15.55 1.84 2.97
C ALA A 92 -16.20 0.83 2.00
N GLU A 93 -15.70 0.79 0.78
CA GLU A 93 -16.08 -0.21 -0.21
C GLU A 93 -15.15 -1.41 -0.11
N PHE A 94 -15.71 -2.63 -0.04
CA PHE A 94 -14.93 -3.86 0.10
C PHE A 94 -14.94 -4.69 -1.17
N PHE A 95 -13.75 -5.07 -1.64
CA PHE A 95 -13.57 -5.91 -2.80
C PHE A 95 -12.74 -7.14 -2.44
N THR A 96 -13.31 -8.32 -2.66
CA THR A 96 -12.56 -9.57 -2.51
C THR A 96 -11.73 -9.82 -3.77
N ILE A 97 -10.42 -9.93 -3.59
CA ILE A 97 -9.48 -10.26 -4.66
C ILE A 97 -8.91 -11.67 -4.48
N THR A 98 -8.58 -12.31 -5.58
CA THR A 98 -7.83 -13.57 -5.52
C THR A 98 -6.44 -13.28 -4.96
N GLY A 99 -6.18 -13.71 -3.73
CA GLY A 99 -4.90 -13.52 -3.08
C GLY A 99 -3.84 -14.41 -3.71
N ILE A 100 -2.77 -13.80 -4.22
CA ILE A 100 -1.53 -14.54 -4.50
C ILE A 100 -0.78 -14.59 -3.17
N GLY A 101 -0.45 -15.78 -2.66
CA GLY A 101 0.21 -15.98 -1.35
C GLY A 101 1.65 -15.46 -1.32
N ILE A 102 1.84 -14.18 -1.67
CA ILE A 102 3.13 -13.48 -1.67
C ILE A 102 3.09 -12.39 -0.60
N SER A 103 4.07 -12.40 0.29
CA SER A 103 4.26 -11.32 1.26
C SER A 103 5.69 -10.79 1.23
N SER A 104 5.84 -9.52 1.56
CA SER A 104 7.18 -8.90 1.67
C SER A 104 8.04 -9.60 2.73
N THR A 105 7.42 -10.10 3.79
CA THR A 105 8.12 -10.83 4.85
C THR A 105 8.67 -12.16 4.34
N ASP A 106 7.86 -12.96 3.60
CA ASP A 106 8.34 -14.20 2.98
C ASP A 106 9.47 -13.91 1.97
N MET A 107 9.32 -12.87 1.13
CA MET A 107 10.36 -12.52 0.17
C MET A 107 11.68 -12.15 0.84
N ARG A 108 11.66 -11.35 1.89
CA ARG A 108 12.88 -11.00 2.65
C ARG A 108 13.51 -12.22 3.32
N ALA A 109 12.70 -13.10 3.92
CA ALA A 109 13.18 -14.34 4.52
C ALA A 109 13.84 -15.26 3.48
N ARG A 110 13.20 -15.44 2.30
CA ARG A 110 13.77 -16.23 1.21
C ARG A 110 15.14 -15.73 0.77
N ILE A 111 15.30 -14.41 0.63
CA ILE A 111 16.58 -13.80 0.24
C ILE A 111 17.64 -14.04 1.33
N ALA A 112 17.29 -13.85 2.61
CA ALA A 112 18.19 -14.11 3.73
C ALA A 112 18.66 -15.58 3.77
N GLU A 113 17.81 -16.52 3.34
CA GLU A 113 18.10 -17.96 3.24
C GLU A 113 18.73 -18.38 1.89
N GLY A 114 19.07 -17.42 1.02
CA GLY A 114 19.64 -17.70 -0.29
C GLY A 114 18.65 -18.31 -1.30
N ARG A 115 17.35 -18.29 -1.03
CA ARG A 115 16.29 -18.79 -1.90
C ARG A 115 15.86 -17.72 -2.92
N SER A 116 15.52 -18.16 -4.13
CA SER A 116 15.06 -17.29 -5.22
C SER A 116 13.70 -16.67 -4.94
N ILE A 117 13.55 -15.40 -5.35
CA ILE A 117 12.28 -14.66 -5.41
C ILE A 117 11.80 -14.47 -6.86
N ARG A 118 12.43 -15.13 -7.82
CA ARG A 118 12.09 -15.06 -9.24
C ARG A 118 10.60 -15.42 -9.45
N TYR A 119 9.93 -14.67 -10.32
CA TYR A 119 8.49 -14.77 -10.59
C TYR A 119 7.56 -14.39 -9.43
N ARG A 120 8.10 -13.91 -8.32
CA ARG A 120 7.32 -13.39 -7.18
C ARG A 120 7.31 -11.86 -7.12
N THR A 121 8.19 -11.24 -7.91
CA THR A 121 8.31 -9.79 -8.08
C THR A 121 8.73 -9.52 -9.52
N PRO A 122 8.52 -8.31 -10.06
CA PRO A 122 9.02 -7.93 -11.37
C PRO A 122 10.53 -8.19 -11.49
N ALA A 123 10.97 -8.63 -12.68
CA ALA A 123 12.38 -8.98 -12.91
C ALA A 123 13.36 -7.82 -12.61
N SER A 124 12.95 -6.59 -12.90
CA SER A 124 13.72 -5.37 -12.58
C SER A 124 13.94 -5.17 -11.08
N VAL A 125 12.94 -5.54 -10.26
CA VAL A 125 13.04 -5.46 -8.79
C VAL A 125 13.93 -6.57 -8.25
N ASP A 126 13.81 -7.81 -8.77
CA ASP A 126 14.67 -8.94 -8.41
C ASP A 126 16.15 -8.63 -8.71
N ALA A 127 16.42 -8.11 -9.92
CA ALA A 127 17.77 -7.68 -10.32
C ALA A 127 18.31 -6.60 -9.37
N TYR A 128 17.53 -5.55 -9.09
CA TYR A 128 17.93 -4.48 -8.18
C TYR A 128 18.29 -4.98 -6.78
N ILE A 129 17.47 -5.87 -6.22
CA ILE A 129 17.71 -6.47 -4.89
C ILE A 129 19.02 -7.27 -4.90
N SER A 130 19.24 -8.05 -5.96
CA SER A 130 20.42 -8.90 -6.10
C SER A 130 21.70 -8.08 -6.26
N GLU A 131 21.70 -7.06 -7.12
CA GLU A 131 22.83 -6.16 -7.39
C GLU A 131 23.23 -5.35 -6.15
N ARG A 132 22.24 -4.91 -5.37
CA ARG A 132 22.45 -4.14 -4.14
C ARG A 132 22.69 -5.00 -2.90
N GLY A 133 22.63 -6.32 -3.03
CA GLY A 133 22.81 -7.24 -1.91
C GLY A 133 21.79 -7.05 -0.78
N LEU A 134 20.57 -6.55 -1.09
CA LEU A 134 19.58 -6.23 -0.08
C LEU A 134 19.03 -7.51 0.57
N TYR A 135 18.71 -7.41 1.86
CA TYR A 135 18.07 -8.46 2.67
C TYR A 135 18.89 -9.76 2.82
N ARG A 136 20.15 -9.77 2.45
CA ARG A 136 21.04 -10.91 2.73
C ARG A 136 21.33 -10.98 4.23
N ALA A 137 21.48 -12.20 4.78
CA ALA A 137 22.00 -12.35 6.13
C ALA A 137 23.39 -11.70 6.22
N ALA A 138 23.65 -10.98 7.31
CA ALA A 138 25.00 -10.50 7.60
C ALA A 138 25.93 -11.73 7.73
N SER A 139 27.02 -11.73 6.95
CA SER A 139 28.07 -12.75 7.04
C SER A 139 28.85 -12.59 8.32
#